data_cd7d36596c3bfc02a1100e2d9808dc1f
#
_entry.id   cd7d36596c3bfc02a1100e2d9808dc1f
#
_cell.length_a   1.000
_cell.length_b   1.000
_cell.length_c   1.000
_cell.angle_alpha   90.00
_cell.angle_beta   90.00
_cell.angle_gamma   90.00
#
_symmetry.space_group_name_H-M   'P 1'
#
loop_
_entity.id
_entity.type
_entity.pdbx_description
1 polymer ?
#
loop_
_entity_poly.entity_id
_entity_poly.type
_entity_poly.pdbx_seq_one_letter_code
_entity_poly.pdbx_strand_id
1 'polypeptide(L)'
;VTDWPPPDPTDATAVANRRDELVAAVTDHAGQIAYQLARLKGGDYGKETIETGRGEWTVSYEAGDLSYLRFDPKRGDEVYVVSTKQPPEPEPLADALVDYSAFVAGFNDYVDSLNGVLDDVSTEFPDIKSTDGAVAERDRVLDRIYDICDRIAGQLHRYEGGDYGIYTTRVSGTRWELKWDRDGVSFLRVGGEGGVYLLSQYQPPPAEEIRKWTPQFVEFVHAYNEDIADVESDLETIQL
;
A
#
# COMPACT_ATOMS: atom_id res chain seq x y z
N VAL A 1 -44.65 -45.53 -53.35
CA VAL A 1 -44.30 -44.59 -52.27
C VAL A 1 -43.30 -45.38 -51.41
N THR A 2 -42.02 -45.07 -51.61
CA THR A 2 -40.95 -45.62 -50.75
C THR A 2 -40.99 -44.93 -49.40
N ASP A 3 -41.50 -45.65 -48.44
CA ASP A 3 -41.50 -45.25 -47.04
C ASP A 3 -40.05 -45.41 -46.53
N TRP A 4 -39.28 -44.34 -46.71
CA TRP A 4 -37.95 -44.24 -46.10
C TRP A 4 -38.14 -43.70 -44.70
N PRO A 5 -37.79 -44.43 -43.62
CA PRO A 5 -37.72 -43.82 -42.29
C PRO A 5 -36.67 -42.70 -42.33
N PRO A 6 -36.96 -41.52 -41.81
CA PRO A 6 -35.96 -40.46 -41.73
C PRO A 6 -34.74 -40.98 -40.93
N PRO A 7 -33.50 -40.63 -41.35
CA PRO A 7 -32.34 -41.07 -40.55
C PRO A 7 -32.47 -40.62 -39.10
N ASP A 8 -32.14 -41.51 -38.20
CA ASP A 8 -32.15 -41.25 -36.75
C ASP A 8 -31.25 -40.05 -36.48
N PRO A 9 -31.73 -39.00 -35.83
CA PRO A 9 -30.89 -37.84 -35.51
C PRO A 9 -29.72 -38.29 -34.66
N THR A 10 -28.51 -37.85 -35.02
CA THR A 10 -27.31 -38.10 -34.19
C THR A 10 -27.56 -37.69 -32.77
N ASP A 11 -27.27 -38.56 -31.80
CA ASP A 11 -27.47 -38.28 -30.37
C ASP A 11 -26.51 -37.18 -29.89
N ALA A 12 -26.96 -35.93 -29.99
CA ALA A 12 -26.20 -34.77 -29.53
C ALA A 12 -25.93 -34.81 -28.01
N THR A 13 -26.76 -35.54 -27.24
CA THR A 13 -26.62 -35.66 -25.78
C THR A 13 -25.34 -36.44 -25.42
N ALA A 14 -25.00 -37.51 -26.16
CA ALA A 14 -23.80 -38.26 -25.94
C ALA A 14 -22.54 -37.40 -26.17
N VAL A 15 -22.56 -36.59 -27.23
CA VAL A 15 -21.45 -35.66 -27.54
C VAL A 15 -21.30 -34.59 -26.45
N ALA A 16 -22.43 -34.00 -26.02
CA ALA A 16 -22.44 -32.99 -24.95
C ALA A 16 -21.92 -33.57 -23.63
N ASN A 17 -22.38 -34.74 -23.23
CA ASN A 17 -21.90 -35.41 -22.00
C ASN A 17 -20.39 -35.66 -22.06
N ARG A 18 -19.90 -36.15 -23.20
CA ARG A 18 -18.44 -36.40 -23.35
C ARG A 18 -17.61 -35.14 -23.31
N ARG A 19 -18.10 -34.01 -23.90
CA ARG A 19 -17.49 -32.70 -23.76
C ARG A 19 -17.41 -32.28 -22.31
N ASP A 20 -18.52 -32.38 -21.56
CA ASP A 20 -18.62 -31.95 -20.18
C ASP A 20 -17.70 -32.77 -19.25
N GLU A 21 -17.58 -34.10 -19.48
CA GLU A 21 -16.59 -34.94 -18.79
C GLU A 21 -15.15 -34.48 -19.03
N LEU A 22 -14.80 -34.15 -20.29
CA LEU A 22 -13.46 -33.68 -20.65
C LEU A 22 -13.17 -32.30 -20.02
N VAL A 23 -14.13 -31.37 -20.08
CA VAL A 23 -13.99 -30.06 -19.46
C VAL A 23 -13.80 -30.20 -17.94
N ALA A 24 -14.59 -31.03 -17.26
CA ALA A 24 -14.45 -31.27 -15.83
C ALA A 24 -13.06 -31.82 -15.48
N ALA A 25 -12.58 -32.85 -16.22
CA ALA A 25 -11.25 -33.40 -16.00
C ALA A 25 -10.12 -32.40 -16.21
N VAL A 26 -10.24 -31.53 -17.23
CA VAL A 26 -9.27 -30.44 -17.46
C VAL A 26 -9.37 -29.37 -16.39
N THR A 27 -10.58 -29.02 -15.93
CA THR A 27 -10.77 -28.07 -14.84
C THR A 27 -10.06 -28.51 -13.57
N ASP A 28 -10.24 -29.78 -13.16
CA ASP A 28 -9.59 -30.33 -11.98
C ASP A 28 -8.05 -30.34 -12.12
N HIS A 29 -7.55 -30.72 -13.29
CA HIS A 29 -6.11 -30.79 -13.53
C HIS A 29 -5.47 -29.41 -13.66
N ALA A 30 -6.05 -28.53 -14.46
CA ALA A 30 -5.57 -27.14 -14.61
C ALA A 30 -5.78 -26.31 -13.33
N GLY A 31 -6.76 -26.67 -12.49
CA GLY A 31 -6.95 -26.10 -11.16
C GLY A 31 -5.74 -26.31 -10.25
N GLN A 32 -5.07 -27.47 -10.37
CA GLN A 32 -3.82 -27.73 -9.64
C GLN A 32 -2.69 -26.79 -10.13
N ILE A 33 -2.60 -26.54 -11.43
CA ILE A 33 -1.64 -25.58 -12.01
C ILE A 33 -1.95 -24.15 -11.49
N ALA A 34 -3.21 -23.75 -11.53
CA ALA A 34 -3.67 -22.46 -11.02
C ALA A 34 -3.30 -22.26 -9.55
N TYR A 35 -3.53 -23.27 -8.72
CA TYR A 35 -3.15 -23.26 -7.31
C TYR A 35 -1.64 -23.11 -7.09
N GLN A 36 -0.81 -23.84 -7.86
CA GLN A 36 0.65 -23.73 -7.76
C GLN A 36 1.14 -22.36 -8.20
N LEU A 37 0.57 -21.80 -9.28
CA LEU A 37 0.89 -20.43 -9.73
C LEU A 37 0.53 -19.39 -8.69
N ALA A 38 -0.64 -19.49 -8.06
CA ALA A 38 -1.05 -18.60 -7.00
C ALA A 38 -0.09 -18.64 -5.79
N ARG A 39 0.36 -19.81 -5.41
CA ARG A 39 1.37 -19.98 -4.34
C ARG A 39 2.73 -19.38 -4.70
N LEU A 40 3.14 -19.54 -5.96
CA LEU A 40 4.44 -19.10 -6.44
C LEU A 40 4.52 -17.58 -6.61
N LYS A 41 3.48 -16.98 -7.18
CA LYS A 41 3.46 -15.54 -7.51
C LYS A 41 2.89 -14.68 -6.39
N GLY A 42 2.12 -15.28 -5.50
CA GLY A 42 1.36 -14.55 -4.49
C GLY A 42 0.21 -13.72 -5.10
N GLY A 43 -0.65 -13.18 -4.24
CA GLY A 43 -1.79 -12.35 -4.67
C GLY A 43 -3.08 -13.14 -4.90
N ASP A 44 -4.19 -12.40 -4.87
CA ASP A 44 -5.53 -12.98 -4.94
C ASP A 44 -5.94 -13.36 -6.36
N TYR A 45 -5.29 -12.80 -7.38
CA TYR A 45 -5.56 -13.11 -8.80
C TYR A 45 -4.31 -12.94 -9.66
N GLY A 46 -4.26 -13.69 -10.76
CA GLY A 46 -3.15 -13.60 -11.69
C GLY A 46 -3.41 -14.35 -12.98
N LYS A 47 -2.46 -14.19 -13.90
CA LYS A 47 -2.44 -14.90 -15.19
C LYS A 47 -1.03 -15.41 -15.45
N GLU A 48 -0.95 -16.55 -16.11
CA GLU A 48 0.27 -17.10 -16.69
C GLU A 48 0.01 -17.53 -18.10
N THR A 49 0.99 -17.29 -18.96
CA THR A 49 0.94 -17.66 -20.36
C THR A 49 2.09 -18.62 -20.68
N ILE A 50 1.76 -19.75 -21.30
CA ILE A 50 2.71 -20.78 -21.68
C ILE A 50 2.62 -21.02 -23.17
N GLU A 51 3.71 -20.73 -23.87
CA GLU A 51 3.82 -20.97 -25.31
C GLU A 51 4.08 -22.46 -25.58
N THR A 52 3.43 -22.98 -26.62
CA THR A 52 3.62 -24.33 -27.13
C THR A 52 3.95 -24.31 -28.63
N GLY A 53 4.23 -25.48 -29.16
CA GLY A 53 4.44 -25.63 -30.61
C GLY A 53 3.22 -25.22 -31.45
N ARG A 54 1.99 -25.34 -30.92
CA ARG A 54 0.74 -25.09 -31.63
C ARG A 54 0.08 -23.77 -31.31
N GLY A 55 0.40 -23.12 -30.20
CA GLY A 55 -0.23 -21.89 -29.78
C GLY A 55 0.23 -21.43 -28.40
N GLU A 56 -0.64 -20.70 -27.74
CA GLU A 56 -0.43 -20.10 -26.43
C GLU A 56 -1.56 -20.52 -25.49
N TRP A 57 -1.19 -20.99 -24.30
CA TRP A 57 -2.14 -21.29 -23.24
C TRP A 57 -2.10 -20.19 -22.18
N THR A 58 -3.25 -19.68 -21.81
CA THR A 58 -3.40 -18.75 -20.69
C THR A 58 -4.19 -19.40 -19.57
N VAL A 59 -3.56 -19.49 -18.39
CA VAL A 59 -4.20 -19.84 -17.12
C VAL A 59 -4.50 -18.55 -16.37
N SER A 60 -5.73 -18.35 -15.96
CA SER A 60 -6.12 -17.29 -15.03
C SER A 60 -6.64 -17.89 -13.75
N TYR A 61 -6.24 -17.31 -12.63
CA TYR A 61 -6.66 -17.77 -11.29
C TYR A 61 -7.13 -16.61 -10.43
N GLU A 62 -8.02 -16.93 -9.49
CA GLU A 62 -8.54 -16.03 -8.47
C GLU A 62 -8.62 -16.79 -7.15
N ALA A 63 -8.05 -16.23 -6.07
CA ALA A 63 -7.95 -16.85 -4.75
C ALA A 63 -7.36 -18.30 -4.75
N GLY A 64 -6.54 -18.63 -5.74
CA GLY A 64 -5.95 -19.96 -5.92
C GLY A 64 -6.79 -20.91 -6.75
N ASP A 65 -8.00 -20.55 -7.12
CA ASP A 65 -8.90 -21.34 -7.96
C ASP A 65 -8.73 -20.95 -9.44
N LEU A 66 -8.94 -21.92 -10.35
CA LEU A 66 -8.92 -21.68 -11.78
C LEU A 66 -10.12 -20.81 -12.19
N SER A 67 -9.86 -19.62 -12.70
CA SER A 67 -10.88 -18.70 -13.21
C SER A 67 -11.24 -19.02 -14.66
N TYR A 68 -10.24 -19.21 -15.51
CA TYR A 68 -10.41 -19.74 -16.85
C TYR A 68 -9.10 -20.35 -17.38
N LEU A 69 -9.26 -21.25 -18.38
CA LEU A 69 -8.17 -21.78 -19.19
C LEU A 69 -8.49 -21.50 -20.67
N ARG A 70 -7.59 -20.79 -21.35
CA ARG A 70 -7.75 -20.40 -22.75
C ARG A 70 -6.59 -20.93 -23.57
N PHE A 71 -6.89 -21.45 -24.74
CA PHE A 71 -5.94 -21.78 -25.78
C PHE A 71 -6.11 -20.82 -26.97
N ASP A 72 -5.01 -20.22 -27.41
CA ASP A 72 -4.94 -19.35 -28.58
C ASP A 72 -4.03 -20.01 -29.61
N PRO A 73 -4.60 -20.70 -30.62
CA PRO A 73 -3.81 -21.42 -31.61
C PRO A 73 -3.13 -20.45 -32.57
N LYS A 74 -1.97 -20.80 -33.13
CA LYS A 74 -1.28 -20.00 -34.16
C LYS A 74 -2.14 -19.71 -35.39
N ARG A 75 -3.20 -20.49 -35.63
CA ARG A 75 -4.17 -20.33 -36.69
C ARG A 75 -5.53 -20.78 -36.20
N GLY A 76 -6.54 -19.94 -36.39
CA GLY A 76 -7.91 -20.19 -35.92
C GLY A 76 -8.30 -19.25 -34.80
N ASP A 77 -9.46 -19.51 -34.23
CA ASP A 77 -10.01 -18.71 -33.14
C ASP A 77 -9.58 -19.22 -31.77
N GLU A 78 -9.51 -18.35 -30.79
CA GLU A 78 -9.21 -18.70 -29.39
C GLU A 78 -10.31 -19.60 -28.80
N VAL A 79 -9.92 -20.55 -27.98
CA VAL A 79 -10.81 -21.51 -27.33
C VAL A 79 -10.72 -21.37 -25.82
N TYR A 80 -11.83 -21.03 -25.18
CA TYR A 80 -11.93 -21.10 -23.71
C TYR A 80 -12.28 -22.54 -23.32
N VAL A 81 -11.25 -23.35 -23.01
CA VAL A 81 -11.38 -24.73 -22.61
C VAL A 81 -12.11 -24.86 -21.29
N VAL A 82 -11.80 -23.97 -20.33
CA VAL A 82 -12.53 -23.79 -19.07
C VAL A 82 -13.00 -22.34 -18.97
N SER A 83 -14.29 -22.15 -18.77
CA SER A 83 -14.89 -20.84 -18.64
C SER A 83 -16.13 -20.88 -17.76
N THR A 84 -16.39 -19.77 -17.05
CA THR A 84 -17.62 -19.59 -16.26
C THR A 84 -18.84 -19.18 -17.11
N LYS A 85 -18.62 -18.83 -18.39
CA LYS A 85 -19.69 -18.27 -19.23
C LYS A 85 -20.43 -19.34 -20.02
N GLN A 86 -19.72 -20.14 -20.78
CA GLN A 86 -20.32 -21.23 -21.60
C GLN A 86 -19.27 -22.30 -21.86
N PRO A 87 -19.68 -23.57 -22.00
CA PRO A 87 -18.78 -24.64 -22.39
C PRO A 87 -18.31 -24.44 -23.84
N PRO A 88 -17.09 -24.87 -24.18
CA PRO A 88 -16.58 -24.82 -25.55
C PRO A 88 -17.36 -25.76 -26.48
N GLU A 89 -17.33 -25.45 -27.77
CA GLU A 89 -17.84 -26.37 -28.79
C GLU A 89 -16.96 -27.63 -28.87
N PRO A 90 -17.51 -28.82 -29.22
CA PRO A 90 -16.76 -30.08 -29.18
C PRO A 90 -15.54 -30.13 -30.11
N GLU A 91 -15.62 -29.58 -31.32
CA GLU A 91 -14.50 -29.62 -32.30
C GLU A 91 -13.34 -28.69 -31.88
N PRO A 92 -13.55 -27.40 -31.52
CA PRO A 92 -12.50 -26.56 -30.98
C PRO A 92 -11.89 -27.10 -29.70
N LEU A 93 -12.70 -27.70 -28.80
CA LEU A 93 -12.19 -28.32 -27.59
C LEU A 93 -11.25 -29.51 -27.93
N ALA A 94 -11.64 -30.39 -28.87
CA ALA A 94 -10.82 -31.50 -29.25
C ALA A 94 -9.47 -31.04 -29.83
N ASP A 95 -9.46 -30.02 -30.67
CA ASP A 95 -8.26 -29.41 -31.24
C ASP A 95 -7.34 -28.80 -30.18
N ALA A 96 -7.89 -28.09 -29.20
CA ALA A 96 -7.14 -27.56 -28.08
C ALA A 96 -6.51 -28.67 -27.22
N LEU A 97 -7.29 -29.72 -26.90
CA LEU A 97 -6.83 -30.81 -26.04
C LEU A 97 -5.70 -31.65 -26.64
N VAL A 98 -5.52 -31.66 -27.97
CA VAL A 98 -4.32 -32.25 -28.61
C VAL A 98 -3.02 -31.62 -28.12
N ASP A 99 -3.06 -30.32 -27.78
CA ASP A 99 -1.89 -29.55 -27.33
C ASP A 99 -1.77 -29.47 -25.79
N TYR A 100 -2.77 -29.91 -25.05
CA TYR A 100 -2.84 -29.79 -23.59
C TYR A 100 -1.64 -30.40 -22.86
N SER A 101 -1.14 -31.55 -23.35
CA SER A 101 0.04 -32.19 -22.76
C SER A 101 1.31 -31.32 -22.91
N ALA A 102 1.43 -30.59 -24.02
CA ALA A 102 2.55 -29.68 -24.24
C ALA A 102 2.46 -28.45 -23.30
N PHE A 103 1.25 -27.97 -23.03
CA PHE A 103 1.00 -26.92 -22.03
C PHE A 103 1.45 -27.40 -20.64
N VAL A 104 1.06 -28.60 -20.21
CA VAL A 104 1.46 -29.13 -18.89
C VAL A 104 2.98 -29.32 -18.81
N ALA A 105 3.62 -29.82 -19.87
CA ALA A 105 5.07 -29.92 -19.93
C ALA A 105 5.74 -28.53 -19.79
N GLY A 106 5.26 -27.53 -20.53
CA GLY A 106 5.77 -26.17 -20.42
C GLY A 106 5.61 -25.55 -19.02
N PHE A 107 4.51 -25.87 -18.32
CA PHE A 107 4.36 -25.46 -16.92
C PHE A 107 5.39 -26.17 -16.02
N ASN A 108 5.60 -27.45 -16.18
CA ASN A 108 6.59 -28.18 -15.39
C ASN A 108 8.00 -27.66 -15.65
N ASP A 109 8.37 -27.43 -16.91
CA ASP A 109 9.67 -26.82 -17.28
C ASP A 109 9.85 -25.45 -16.65
N TYR A 110 8.79 -24.64 -16.59
CA TYR A 110 8.82 -23.36 -15.91
C TYR A 110 9.09 -23.53 -14.40
N VAL A 111 8.39 -24.45 -13.73
CA VAL A 111 8.62 -24.71 -12.29
C VAL A 111 10.04 -25.24 -12.06
N ASP A 112 10.52 -26.15 -12.91
CA ASP A 112 11.86 -26.70 -12.82
C ASP A 112 12.95 -25.63 -13.03
N SER A 113 12.71 -24.64 -13.88
CA SER A 113 13.62 -23.52 -14.08
C SER A 113 13.81 -22.63 -12.84
N LEU A 114 12.89 -22.72 -11.88
CA LEU A 114 12.94 -21.97 -10.62
C LEU A 114 13.71 -22.73 -9.53
N ASN A 115 14.03 -24.00 -9.75
CA ASN A 115 14.81 -24.78 -8.78
C ASN A 115 16.21 -24.17 -8.63
N GLY A 116 16.60 -23.93 -7.40
CA GLY A 116 17.91 -23.36 -7.07
C GLY A 116 18.06 -21.85 -7.30
N VAL A 117 17.03 -21.14 -7.83
CA VAL A 117 17.11 -19.68 -8.07
C VAL A 117 17.43 -18.89 -6.80
N LEU A 118 17.08 -19.42 -5.63
CA LEU A 118 17.32 -18.78 -4.34
C LEU A 118 18.47 -19.42 -3.52
N ASP A 119 19.15 -20.44 -4.04
CA ASP A 119 20.16 -21.20 -3.28
C ASP A 119 21.36 -20.33 -2.87
N ASP A 120 21.75 -19.38 -3.71
CA ASP A 120 22.87 -18.46 -3.46
C ASP A 120 22.46 -17.17 -2.76
N VAL A 121 21.18 -17.02 -2.39
CA VAL A 121 20.69 -15.83 -1.69
C VAL A 121 20.99 -15.97 -0.20
N SER A 122 21.94 -15.15 0.28
CA SER A 122 22.26 -15.07 1.69
C SER A 122 21.09 -14.48 2.49
N THR A 123 20.76 -15.12 3.61
CA THR A 123 19.84 -14.60 4.63
C THR A 123 20.58 -13.97 5.82
N GLU A 124 21.91 -13.85 5.72
CA GLU A 124 22.70 -13.14 6.70
C GLU A 124 22.64 -11.64 6.42
N PHE A 125 21.72 -10.97 7.05
CA PHE A 125 21.59 -9.52 6.97
C PHE A 125 22.31 -8.86 8.14
N PRO A 126 22.87 -7.64 7.96
CA PRO A 126 23.43 -6.89 9.06
C PRO A 126 22.35 -6.53 10.08
N ASP A 127 22.74 -6.43 11.34
CA ASP A 127 21.84 -6.01 12.42
C ASP A 127 21.26 -4.62 12.13
N ILE A 128 19.97 -4.48 12.40
CA ILE A 128 19.27 -3.20 12.30
C ILE A 128 19.64 -2.37 13.54
N LYS A 129 20.18 -1.17 13.30
CA LYS A 129 20.46 -0.23 14.39
C LYS A 129 19.15 0.27 15.00
N SER A 130 19.05 0.23 16.34
CA SER A 130 17.95 0.84 17.07
C SER A 130 17.98 2.37 16.92
N THR A 131 16.80 2.96 16.79
CA THR A 131 16.59 4.41 16.84
C THR A 131 16.29 4.91 18.26
N ASP A 132 16.24 4.04 19.26
CA ASP A 132 15.79 4.35 20.62
C ASP A 132 16.53 5.53 21.25
N GLY A 133 17.87 5.58 21.08
CA GLY A 133 18.66 6.68 21.59
C GLY A 133 18.31 8.04 20.96
N ALA A 134 18.07 8.06 19.65
CA ALA A 134 17.68 9.27 18.93
C ALA A 134 16.26 9.72 19.30
N VAL A 135 15.36 8.76 19.51
CA VAL A 135 13.99 9.02 19.95
C VAL A 135 14.00 9.59 21.37
N ALA A 136 14.70 8.96 22.30
CA ALA A 136 14.79 9.41 23.69
C ALA A 136 15.36 10.84 23.80
N GLU A 137 16.41 11.15 23.03
CA GLU A 137 16.99 12.49 23.02
C GLU A 137 16.05 13.53 22.40
N ARG A 138 15.36 13.19 21.30
CA ARG A 138 14.33 14.02 20.70
C ARG A 138 13.24 14.36 21.72
N ASP A 139 12.71 13.36 22.37
CA ASP A 139 11.59 13.51 23.31
C ASP A 139 12.03 14.35 24.52
N ARG A 140 13.22 14.14 25.05
CA ARG A 140 13.79 14.95 26.12
C ARG A 140 13.86 16.44 25.76
N VAL A 141 14.25 16.76 24.52
CA VAL A 141 14.32 18.17 24.05
C VAL A 141 12.92 18.75 23.88
N LEU A 142 12.00 17.99 23.29
CA LEU A 142 10.62 18.44 23.10
C LEU A 142 9.87 18.65 24.40
N ASP A 143 10.05 17.77 25.39
CA ASP A 143 9.46 17.92 26.73
C ASP A 143 9.93 19.23 27.36
N ARG A 144 11.21 19.57 27.21
CA ARG A 144 11.74 20.81 27.74
C ARG A 144 11.16 22.06 27.03
N ILE A 145 11.01 21.99 25.70
CA ILE A 145 10.36 23.06 24.95
C ILE A 145 8.90 23.18 25.37
N TYR A 146 8.20 22.06 25.53
CA TYR A 146 6.81 22.01 25.98
C TYR A 146 6.64 22.70 27.33
N ASP A 147 7.44 22.32 28.36
CA ASP A 147 7.37 22.90 29.69
C ASP A 147 7.52 24.42 29.69
N ILE A 148 8.39 24.96 28.81
CA ILE A 148 8.60 26.41 28.70
C ILE A 148 7.41 27.05 27.98
N CYS A 149 6.97 26.48 26.86
CA CYS A 149 5.82 26.99 26.13
C CYS A 149 4.53 26.95 26.94
N ASP A 150 4.33 25.93 27.75
CA ASP A 150 3.17 25.81 28.64
C ASP A 150 3.16 26.89 29.72
N ARG A 151 4.32 27.24 30.26
CA ARG A 151 4.44 28.41 31.17
C ARG A 151 4.12 29.73 30.49
N ILE A 152 4.61 29.93 29.25
CA ILE A 152 4.28 31.12 28.44
C ILE A 152 2.78 31.16 28.19
N ALA A 153 2.19 30.04 27.75
CA ALA A 153 0.75 29.92 27.52
C ALA A 153 -0.07 30.30 28.77
N GLY A 154 0.34 29.81 29.94
CA GLY A 154 -0.31 30.13 31.20
C GLY A 154 -0.18 31.62 31.60
N GLN A 155 0.90 32.31 31.23
CA GLN A 155 1.05 33.74 31.45
C GLN A 155 0.15 34.54 30.48
N LEU A 156 0.17 34.16 29.19
CA LEU A 156 -0.66 34.83 28.18
C LEU A 156 -2.15 34.68 28.48
N HIS A 157 -2.58 33.48 28.89
CA HIS A 157 -3.96 33.21 29.29
C HIS A 157 -4.40 34.15 30.44
N ARG A 158 -3.55 34.35 31.45
CA ARG A 158 -3.82 35.28 32.57
C ARG A 158 -3.85 36.72 32.12
N TYR A 159 -2.97 37.11 31.19
CA TYR A 159 -2.86 38.47 30.70
C TYR A 159 -4.00 38.85 29.76
N GLU A 160 -4.28 37.98 28.77
CA GLU A 160 -5.30 38.26 27.74
C GLU A 160 -6.71 37.95 28.17
N GLY A 161 -6.90 37.06 29.15
CA GLY A 161 -8.20 36.67 29.73
C GLY A 161 -9.11 35.89 28.78
N GLY A 162 -8.59 35.44 27.64
CA GLY A 162 -9.32 34.70 26.63
C GLY A 162 -9.25 33.18 26.83
N ASP A 163 -10.13 32.42 26.16
CA ASP A 163 -10.12 30.96 26.21
C ASP A 163 -9.04 30.36 25.32
N TYR A 164 -8.53 31.11 24.35
CA TYR A 164 -7.45 30.73 23.43
C TYR A 164 -6.80 31.96 22.81
N GLY A 165 -5.56 31.84 22.36
CA GLY A 165 -4.84 32.90 21.70
C GLY A 165 -3.64 32.40 20.89
N ILE A 166 -3.00 33.33 20.19
CA ILE A 166 -1.79 33.05 19.43
C ILE A 166 -0.79 34.19 19.71
N TYR A 167 0.32 33.85 20.36
CA TYR A 167 1.46 34.72 20.47
C TYR A 167 2.34 34.56 19.21
N THR A 168 2.67 35.69 18.57
CA THR A 168 3.48 35.71 17.36
C THR A 168 4.64 36.67 17.52
N THR A 169 5.87 36.21 17.27
CA THR A 169 7.05 37.10 17.22
C THR A 169 7.97 36.69 16.06
N ARG A 170 8.99 37.52 15.80
CA ARG A 170 10.03 37.21 14.80
C ARG A 170 11.38 37.10 15.49
N VAL A 171 12.01 35.93 15.27
CA VAL A 171 13.35 35.61 15.76
C VAL A 171 14.27 35.47 14.56
N SER A 172 15.30 36.28 14.47
CA SER A 172 16.25 36.27 13.35
C SER A 172 15.56 36.28 11.97
N GLY A 173 14.45 37.05 11.85
CA GLY A 173 13.63 37.18 10.63
C GLY A 173 12.62 36.05 10.40
N THR A 174 12.68 34.96 11.16
CA THR A 174 11.76 33.83 11.08
C THR A 174 10.56 34.05 11.99
N ARG A 175 9.36 33.78 11.47
CA ARG A 175 8.11 33.88 12.25
C ARG A 175 7.96 32.69 13.17
N TRP A 176 7.68 32.96 14.45
CA TRP A 176 7.37 31.98 15.48
C TRP A 176 5.94 32.22 15.97
N GLU A 177 5.18 31.13 16.17
CA GLU A 177 3.79 31.19 16.61
C GLU A 177 3.56 30.13 17.70
N LEU A 178 3.19 30.61 18.88
CA LEU A 178 2.72 29.79 19.99
C LEU A 178 1.20 29.92 20.08
N LYS A 179 0.48 28.83 19.82
CA LYS A 179 -0.96 28.78 20.08
C LYS A 179 -1.20 28.16 21.45
N TRP A 180 -2.08 28.78 22.20
CA TRP A 180 -2.49 28.33 23.50
C TRP A 180 -4.03 28.30 23.62
N ASP A 181 -4.54 27.48 24.55
CA ASP A 181 -5.93 27.39 24.97
C ASP A 181 -6.00 27.20 26.49
N ARG A 182 -7.21 26.90 27.00
CA ARG A 182 -7.42 26.71 28.45
C ARG A 182 -6.58 25.59 29.05
N ASP A 183 -6.25 24.59 28.24
CA ASP A 183 -5.52 23.38 28.67
C ASP A 183 -4.00 23.54 28.55
N GLY A 184 -3.51 24.71 28.05
CA GLY A 184 -2.11 25.01 27.90
C GLY A 184 -1.67 25.23 26.47
N VAL A 185 -0.45 24.82 26.10
CA VAL A 185 0.07 24.98 24.74
C VAL A 185 -0.55 23.99 23.76
N SER A 186 -1.15 24.52 22.69
CA SER A 186 -1.71 23.69 21.61
C SER A 186 -0.67 23.34 20.54
N PHE A 187 0.14 24.32 20.13
CA PHE A 187 1.27 24.10 19.23
C PHE A 187 2.33 25.21 19.33
N LEU A 188 3.54 24.86 18.91
CA LEU A 188 4.61 25.81 18.58
C LEU A 188 5.03 25.59 17.13
N ARG A 189 4.86 26.62 16.27
CA ARG A 189 5.19 26.57 14.84
C ARG A 189 6.27 27.60 14.50
N VAL A 190 7.18 27.21 13.61
CA VAL A 190 8.28 28.04 13.09
C VAL A 190 8.21 28.10 11.57
N GLY A 191 8.38 29.28 10.98
CA GLY A 191 8.40 29.48 9.53
C GLY A 191 7.09 29.95 8.91
N GLY A 192 6.02 30.15 9.68
CA GLY A 192 4.72 30.61 9.18
C GLY A 192 3.95 29.54 8.41
N GLU A 193 3.23 29.91 7.34
CA GLU A 193 2.47 28.97 6.51
C GLU A 193 3.42 27.98 5.83
N GLY A 194 3.14 26.66 5.98
CA GLY A 194 4.05 25.59 5.54
C GLY A 194 5.26 25.37 6.44
N GLY A 195 5.34 26.05 7.58
CA GLY A 195 6.43 25.91 8.56
C GLY A 195 6.37 24.60 9.35
N VAL A 196 7.39 24.43 10.21
CA VAL A 196 7.57 23.25 11.04
C VAL A 196 6.84 23.41 12.37
N TYR A 197 6.09 22.40 12.77
CA TYR A 197 5.53 22.30 14.11
C TYR A 197 6.55 21.61 15.03
N LEU A 198 7.17 22.40 15.92
CA LEU A 198 8.05 21.86 16.96
C LEU A 198 7.25 21.19 18.08
N LEU A 199 6.09 21.72 18.41
CA LEU A 199 5.11 21.08 19.28
C LEU A 199 3.81 20.91 18.51
N SER A 200 3.23 19.70 18.59
CA SER A 200 1.98 19.37 17.92
C SER A 200 1.33 18.16 18.60
N GLN A 201 0.01 18.11 18.56
CA GLN A 201 -0.77 16.96 19.05
C GLN A 201 -0.66 15.71 18.14
N TYR A 202 -0.16 15.87 16.90
CA TYR A 202 -0.26 14.79 15.90
C TYR A 202 0.99 13.93 15.83
N GLN A 203 2.14 14.54 15.56
CA GLN A 203 3.40 13.80 15.44
C GLN A 203 4.58 14.69 15.85
N PRO A 204 5.62 14.11 16.44
CA PRO A 204 6.83 14.86 16.73
C PRO A 204 7.56 15.24 15.44
N PRO A 205 8.23 16.39 15.39
CA PRO A 205 9.04 16.76 14.26
C PRO A 205 10.27 15.86 14.09
N PRO A 206 10.83 15.76 12.88
CA PRO A 206 12.10 15.06 12.67
C PRO A 206 13.23 15.64 13.54
N ALA A 207 14.17 14.80 13.99
CA ALA A 207 15.27 15.21 14.84
C ALA A 207 16.13 16.34 14.22
N GLU A 208 16.25 16.35 12.89
CA GLU A 208 16.95 17.40 12.14
C GLU A 208 16.32 18.78 12.31
N GLU A 209 14.99 18.86 12.28
CA GLU A 209 14.26 20.10 12.48
C GLU A 209 14.39 20.60 13.92
N ILE A 210 14.34 19.72 14.91
CA ILE A 210 14.60 20.08 16.30
C ILE A 210 16.00 20.66 16.45
N ARG A 211 17.02 19.98 15.91
CA ARG A 211 18.41 20.42 15.95
C ARG A 211 18.60 21.80 15.30
N LYS A 212 17.91 22.04 14.20
CA LYS A 212 17.95 23.32 13.47
C LYS A 212 17.33 24.47 14.26
N TRP A 213 16.17 24.24 14.90
CA TRP A 213 15.38 25.32 15.49
C TRP A 213 15.58 25.51 17.00
N THR A 214 16.06 24.51 17.75
CA THR A 214 16.31 24.64 19.19
C THR A 214 17.21 25.82 19.57
N PRO A 215 18.29 26.16 18.84
CA PRO A 215 19.08 27.35 19.17
C PRO A 215 18.29 28.64 19.12
N GLN A 216 17.38 28.79 18.14
CA GLN A 216 16.53 29.99 18.02
C GLN A 216 15.36 30.00 19.02
N PHE A 217 15.03 28.88 19.65
CA PHE A 217 14.00 28.82 20.68
C PHE A 217 14.39 29.63 21.92
N VAL A 218 15.67 29.71 22.22
CA VAL A 218 16.17 30.56 23.31
C VAL A 218 15.88 32.05 23.03
N GLU A 219 16.11 32.47 21.78
CA GLU A 219 15.82 33.83 21.33
C GLU A 219 14.29 34.11 21.31
N PHE A 220 13.48 33.09 20.97
CA PHE A 220 12.01 33.21 21.07
C PHE A 220 11.55 33.47 22.52
N VAL A 221 12.13 32.77 23.49
CA VAL A 221 11.82 33.01 24.91
C VAL A 221 12.27 34.41 25.37
N HIS A 222 13.43 34.88 24.87
CA HIS A 222 13.89 36.25 25.15
C HIS A 222 12.94 37.28 24.57
N ALA A 223 12.51 37.13 23.30
CA ALA A 223 11.57 38.05 22.68
C ALA A 223 10.23 38.12 23.45
N TYR A 224 9.72 36.97 23.92
CA TYR A 224 8.55 36.94 24.78
C TYR A 224 8.75 37.72 26.07
N ASN A 225 9.89 37.54 26.73
CA ASN A 225 10.17 38.27 28.00
C ASN A 225 10.32 39.77 27.78
N GLU A 226 10.92 40.21 26.66
CA GLU A 226 11.02 41.61 26.27
C GLU A 226 9.64 42.20 26.03
N ASP A 227 8.77 41.56 25.27
CA ASP A 227 7.40 42.02 25.00
C ASP A 227 6.60 42.20 26.30
N ILE A 228 6.75 41.29 27.27
CA ILE A 228 6.07 41.41 28.57
C ILE A 228 6.64 42.58 29.40
N ALA A 229 7.96 42.77 29.42
CA ALA A 229 8.59 43.87 30.13
C ALA A 229 8.18 45.23 29.55
N ASP A 230 8.02 45.34 28.24
CA ASP A 230 7.53 46.55 27.57
C ASP A 230 6.09 46.87 27.98
N VAL A 231 5.21 45.84 28.05
CA VAL A 231 3.83 46.01 28.54
C VAL A 231 3.79 46.46 29.99
N GLU A 232 4.63 45.89 30.88
CA GLU A 232 4.72 46.29 32.28
C GLU A 232 5.16 47.77 32.39
N SER A 233 6.18 48.17 31.63
CA SER A 233 6.68 49.56 31.60
C SER A 233 5.61 50.54 31.11
N ASP A 234 4.86 50.18 30.06
CA ASP A 234 3.79 51.04 29.54
C ASP A 234 2.68 51.27 30.57
N LEU A 235 2.32 50.22 31.32
CA LEU A 235 1.31 50.31 32.37
C LEU A 235 1.77 51.17 33.57
N GLU A 236 3.06 51.13 33.93
CA GLU A 236 3.63 51.98 35.00
C GLU A 236 3.59 53.46 34.65
N THR A 237 3.58 53.80 33.37
CA THR A 237 3.49 55.21 32.94
C THR A 237 2.08 55.82 33.02
N ILE A 238 1.06 54.98 33.23
CA ILE A 238 -0.33 55.46 33.37
C ILE A 238 -0.52 56.03 34.78
N GLN A 239 -0.57 57.35 34.87
CA GLN A 239 -0.95 58.08 36.11
C GLN A 239 -2.49 58.18 36.16
N LEU A 240 -3.09 57.60 37.21
CA LEU A 240 -4.51 57.76 37.54
C LEU A 240 -4.74 59.02 38.34
#